data_e53309fb0a94ac0c264bce0898f5f61b
#
_entry.id   e53309fb0a94ac0c264bce0898f5f61b
#
_cell.length_a   1.000
_cell.length_b   1.000
_cell.length_c   1.000
_cell.angle_alpha   90.00
_cell.angle_beta   90.00
_cell.angle_gamma   90.00
#
_symmetry.space_group_name_H-M   'P 1'
#
loop_
_entity.id
_entity.type
_entity.pdbx_description
1 polymer ?
#
loop_
_entity_poly.entity_id
_entity_poly.type
_entity_poly.pdbx_seq_one_letter_code
_entity_poly.pdbx_strand_id
1 'polypeptide(L)'
;MVSPDHGKTEVYIQIIQRVLNEEKTAILLVPEISLTPQMIDRFIARFGKEEIAVLHSKLSIGERHDEWEKIRNNQAKIVIGARSAIFAPIKNLGIIIIDEEHDTSYKAESNPRYDAKE
;
A
#
# COMPACT_ATOMS: atom_id res chain seq x y z
N MET A 1 -16.95 1.46 18.71
CA MET A 1 -16.98 2.01 17.37
C MET A 1 -15.70 1.67 16.61
N VAL A 2 -15.86 1.31 15.39
CA VAL A 2 -14.71 1.01 14.54
C VAL A 2 -14.15 2.29 13.94
N SER A 3 -12.84 2.45 14.01
CA SER A 3 -12.24 3.65 13.46
C SER A 3 -12.37 3.63 11.93
N PRO A 4 -12.40 4.80 11.30
CA PRO A 4 -12.45 4.85 9.83
C PRO A 4 -11.27 4.14 9.20
N ASP A 5 -10.09 4.26 9.81
CA ASP A 5 -8.91 3.60 9.28
C ASP A 5 -9.09 2.10 9.26
N HIS A 6 -9.69 1.58 10.31
CA HIS A 6 -9.90 0.15 10.43
C HIS A 6 -10.78 -0.36 9.30
N GLY A 7 -11.87 0.36 9.02
CA GLY A 7 -12.76 -0.05 7.94
C GLY A 7 -12.11 0.08 6.58
N LYS A 8 -11.32 1.11 6.38
CA LYS A 8 -10.65 1.30 5.10
C LYS A 8 -9.65 0.19 4.83
N THR A 9 -8.94 -0.25 5.86
CA THR A 9 -7.95 -1.30 5.67
C THR A 9 -8.63 -2.57 5.19
N GLU A 10 -9.79 -2.88 5.74
CA GLU A 10 -10.51 -4.08 5.31
C GLU A 10 -10.94 -3.97 3.85
N VAL A 11 -11.36 -2.79 3.43
CA VAL A 11 -11.75 -2.58 2.04
C VAL A 11 -10.54 -2.81 1.13
N TYR A 12 -9.39 -2.26 1.50
CA TYR A 12 -8.18 -2.45 0.71
C TYR A 12 -7.84 -3.92 0.60
N ILE A 13 -7.94 -4.65 1.71
CA ILE A 13 -7.63 -6.06 1.72
C ILE A 13 -8.51 -6.82 0.75
N GLN A 14 -9.80 -6.50 0.73
CA GLN A 14 -10.72 -7.19 -0.16
C GLN A 14 -10.44 -6.89 -1.63
N ILE A 15 -10.14 -5.63 -1.93
CA ILE A 15 -9.81 -5.26 -3.30
C ILE A 15 -8.55 -5.97 -3.75
N ILE A 16 -7.54 -5.98 -2.89
CA ILE A 16 -6.27 -6.62 -3.23
C ILE A 16 -6.47 -8.12 -3.41
N GLN A 17 -7.30 -8.73 -2.56
CA GLN A 17 -7.56 -10.16 -2.72
C GLN A 17 -8.10 -10.48 -4.09
N ARG A 18 -9.00 -9.65 -4.61
CA ARG A 18 -9.54 -9.88 -5.94
C ARG A 18 -8.46 -9.79 -7.00
N VAL A 19 -7.59 -8.79 -6.86
CA VAL A 19 -6.52 -8.60 -7.82
C VAL A 19 -5.59 -9.80 -7.83
N LEU A 20 -5.25 -10.29 -6.64
CA LEU A 20 -4.37 -11.45 -6.55
C LEU A 20 -5.04 -12.70 -7.13
N ASN A 21 -6.35 -12.82 -6.96
CA ASN A 21 -7.07 -13.95 -7.53
C ASN A 21 -7.01 -13.95 -9.05
N GLU A 22 -6.79 -12.80 -9.66
CA GLU A 22 -6.62 -12.69 -11.09
C GLU A 22 -5.16 -12.81 -11.50
N GLU A 23 -4.32 -13.22 -10.55
CA GLU A 23 -2.90 -13.42 -10.79
C GLU A 23 -2.18 -12.13 -11.14
N LYS A 24 -2.64 -11.03 -10.56
CA LYS A 24 -2.00 -9.74 -10.70
C LYS A 24 -1.51 -9.27 -9.35
N THR A 25 -0.79 -8.16 -9.35
CA THR A 25 -0.19 -7.65 -8.13
C THR A 25 -0.78 -6.29 -7.78
N ALA A 26 -0.45 -5.79 -6.59
CA ALA A 26 -1.04 -4.57 -6.10
C ALA A 26 -0.01 -3.71 -5.39
N ILE A 27 -0.21 -2.40 -5.48
CA ILE A 27 0.56 -1.43 -4.71
C ILE A 27 -0.41 -0.64 -3.87
N LEU A 28 -0.12 -0.52 -2.59
CA LEU A 28 -0.91 0.29 -1.67
C LEU A 28 -0.01 1.41 -1.14
N LEU A 29 -0.38 2.64 -1.45
CA LEU A 29 0.36 3.82 -1.00
C LEU A 29 -0.41 4.48 0.13
N VAL A 30 0.25 4.64 1.26
CA VAL A 30 -0.39 5.28 2.42
C VAL A 30 0.55 6.34 2.96
N PRO A 31 0.02 7.32 3.71
CA PRO A 31 0.90 8.28 4.35
C PRO A 31 1.85 7.57 5.30
N GLU A 32 3.05 8.11 5.42
CA GLU A 32 4.06 7.48 6.26
C GLU A 32 3.53 7.21 7.67
N ILE A 33 2.77 8.14 8.22
CA ILE A 33 2.26 7.99 9.59
C ILE A 33 1.25 6.86 9.70
N SER A 34 0.72 6.40 8.59
CA SER A 34 -0.24 5.29 8.60
C SER A 34 0.43 3.93 8.46
N LEU A 35 1.73 3.91 8.20
CA LEU A 35 2.47 2.66 8.07
C LEU A 35 2.82 2.14 9.46
N THR A 36 1.81 1.71 10.20
CA THR A 36 2.01 1.24 11.55
C THR A 36 2.15 -0.28 11.59
N PRO A 37 2.78 -0.81 12.63
CA PRO A 37 2.86 -2.26 12.75
C PRO A 37 1.49 -2.93 12.75
N GLN A 38 0.50 -2.29 13.36
CA GLN A 38 -0.84 -2.86 13.39
C GLN A 38 -1.42 -3.00 12.00
N MET A 39 -1.26 -1.97 11.19
CA MET A 39 -1.80 -2.00 9.84
C MET A 39 -1.09 -3.06 9.01
N ILE A 40 0.21 -3.11 9.10
CA ILE A 40 1.00 -4.08 8.35
C ILE A 40 0.66 -5.50 8.78
N ASP A 41 0.49 -5.70 10.09
CA ASP A 41 0.16 -7.02 10.60
C ASP A 41 -1.16 -7.55 10.07
N ARG A 42 -2.11 -6.65 9.82
CA ARG A 42 -3.39 -7.09 9.28
C ARG A 42 -3.22 -7.66 7.88
N PHE A 43 -2.37 -7.05 7.08
CA PHE A 43 -2.09 -7.58 5.75
C PHE A 43 -1.30 -8.87 5.83
N ILE A 44 -0.36 -8.95 6.75
CA ILE A 44 0.41 -10.18 6.92
C ILE A 44 -0.50 -11.33 7.35
N ALA A 45 -1.43 -11.04 8.25
CA ALA A 45 -2.34 -12.08 8.72
C ALA A 45 -3.21 -12.61 7.60
N ARG A 46 -3.55 -11.75 6.64
CA ARG A 46 -4.43 -12.16 5.56
C ARG A 46 -3.68 -12.83 4.42
N PHE A 47 -2.53 -12.28 4.04
CA PHE A 47 -1.85 -12.71 2.82
C PHE A 47 -0.56 -13.47 3.08
N GLY A 48 0.02 -13.34 4.26
CA GLY A 48 1.30 -13.96 4.54
C GLY A 48 2.45 -12.97 4.34
N LYS A 49 3.45 -13.10 5.19
CA LYS A 49 4.57 -12.16 5.17
C LYS A 49 5.34 -12.21 3.86
N GLU A 50 5.42 -13.39 3.26
CA GLU A 50 6.21 -13.55 2.03
C GLU A 50 5.57 -12.84 0.85
N GLU A 51 4.27 -12.65 0.89
CA GLU A 51 3.56 -12.00 -0.20
C GLU A 51 3.66 -10.49 -0.17
N ILE A 52 4.18 -9.93 0.91
CA ILE A 52 4.14 -8.50 1.14
C ILE A 52 5.53 -7.91 1.25
N ALA A 53 5.76 -6.82 0.53
CA ALA A 53 6.97 -6.02 0.70
C ALA A 53 6.55 -4.66 1.24
N VAL A 54 7.22 -4.21 2.30
CA VAL A 54 6.90 -2.93 2.92
C VAL A 54 8.08 -1.98 2.72
N LEU A 55 7.79 -0.83 2.12
CA LEU A 55 8.83 0.15 1.83
C LEU A 55 8.53 1.44 2.58
N HIS A 56 9.36 1.76 3.56
CA HIS A 56 9.19 3.00 4.30
C HIS A 56 10.55 3.54 4.68
N SER A 57 10.55 4.79 5.15
CA SER A 57 11.79 5.53 5.36
C SER A 57 12.66 4.99 6.48
N LYS A 58 12.08 4.22 7.39
CA LYS A 58 12.83 3.73 8.54
C LYS A 58 13.58 2.44 8.30
N LEU A 59 13.46 1.89 7.11
CA LEU A 59 14.19 0.68 6.78
C LEU A 59 15.68 0.99 6.66
N SER A 60 16.52 0.09 7.18
CA SER A 60 17.95 0.18 6.94
C SER A 60 18.21 -0.13 5.47
N ILE A 61 19.44 0.14 5.03
CA ILE A 61 19.80 -0.15 3.64
C ILE A 61 19.63 -1.63 3.35
N GLY A 62 20.05 -2.48 4.28
CA GLY A 62 19.91 -3.91 4.07
C GLY A 62 18.47 -4.36 4.02
N GLU A 63 17.64 -3.81 4.92
CA GLU A 63 16.22 -4.17 4.91
C GLU A 63 15.55 -3.72 3.64
N ARG A 64 15.89 -2.52 3.16
CA ARG A 64 15.32 -2.03 1.92
C ARG A 64 15.74 -2.92 0.75
N HIS A 65 16.97 -3.34 0.75
CA HIS A 65 17.44 -4.25 -0.31
C HIS A 65 16.66 -5.55 -0.28
N ASP A 66 16.43 -6.10 0.91
CA ASP A 66 15.67 -7.34 1.01
C ASP A 66 14.27 -7.21 0.47
N GLU A 67 13.61 -6.07 0.78
CA GLU A 67 12.27 -5.87 0.28
C GLU A 67 12.25 -5.72 -1.23
N TRP A 68 13.22 -5.00 -1.78
CA TRP A 68 13.31 -4.84 -3.23
C TRP A 68 13.55 -6.18 -3.91
N GLU A 69 14.36 -7.05 -3.31
CA GLU A 69 14.60 -8.36 -3.90
C GLU A 69 13.34 -9.21 -3.92
N LYS A 70 12.53 -9.12 -2.87
CA LYS A 70 11.27 -9.84 -2.87
C LYS A 70 10.38 -9.39 -4.02
N ILE A 71 10.40 -8.11 -4.32
CA ILE A 71 9.60 -7.58 -5.41
C ILE A 71 10.16 -8.01 -6.76
N ARG A 72 11.45 -7.88 -6.93
CA ARG A 72 12.09 -8.21 -8.20
C ARG A 72 11.97 -9.69 -8.54
N ASN A 73 11.98 -10.53 -7.54
CA ASN A 73 11.91 -11.97 -7.75
C ASN A 73 10.47 -12.48 -7.83
N ASN A 74 9.51 -11.58 -7.87
CA ASN A 74 8.09 -11.95 -7.95
C ASN A 74 7.60 -12.72 -6.74
N GLN A 75 8.31 -12.63 -5.64
CA GLN A 75 7.89 -13.26 -4.41
C GLN A 75 6.79 -12.44 -3.75
N ALA A 76 6.98 -11.13 -3.68
CA ALA A 76 5.97 -10.25 -3.10
C ALA A 76 4.96 -9.87 -4.16
N LYS A 77 3.69 -10.05 -3.84
CA LYS A 77 2.58 -9.70 -4.73
C LYS A 77 1.95 -8.39 -4.33
N ILE A 78 2.25 -7.90 -3.14
CA ILE A 78 1.69 -6.67 -2.62
C ILE A 78 2.83 -5.79 -2.14
N VAL A 79 2.85 -4.54 -2.60
CA VAL A 79 3.81 -3.56 -2.10
C VAL A 79 3.04 -2.53 -1.29
N ILE A 80 3.44 -2.33 -0.06
CA ILE A 80 2.84 -1.33 0.80
C ILE A 80 3.91 -0.32 1.16
N GLY A 81 3.63 0.95 0.95
CA GLY A 81 4.63 1.94 1.29
C GLY A 81 4.12 3.36 1.15
N ALA A 82 5.01 4.29 1.38
CA ALA A 82 4.71 5.68 1.18
C ALA A 82 4.80 5.98 -0.32
N ARG A 83 4.64 7.23 -0.67
CA ARG A 83 4.51 7.61 -2.07
C ARG A 83 5.63 7.08 -2.96
N SER A 84 6.83 7.01 -2.46
CA SER A 84 7.96 6.55 -3.28
C SER A 84 7.83 5.08 -3.68
N ALA A 85 6.98 4.33 -3.01
CA ALA A 85 6.81 2.92 -3.34
C ALA A 85 6.24 2.71 -4.72
N ILE A 86 5.71 3.77 -5.35
CA ILE A 86 5.18 3.64 -6.69
C ILE A 86 6.25 3.22 -7.69
N PHE A 87 7.51 3.44 -7.35
CA PHE A 87 8.61 3.08 -8.25
C PHE A 87 9.11 1.65 -8.06
N ALA A 88 8.47 0.89 -7.19
CA ALA A 88 8.89 -0.48 -6.96
C ALA A 88 8.78 -1.29 -8.26
N PRO A 89 9.73 -2.18 -8.52
CA PRO A 89 9.74 -2.93 -9.78
C PRO A 89 8.83 -4.15 -9.74
N ILE A 90 7.59 -3.94 -9.35
CA ILE A 90 6.63 -5.02 -9.28
C ILE A 90 6.08 -5.29 -10.67
N LYS A 91 5.85 -6.54 -10.99
CA LYS A 91 5.41 -6.93 -12.31
C LYS A 91 3.94 -7.33 -12.30
N ASN A 92 3.34 -7.25 -13.45
CA ASN A 92 1.95 -7.67 -13.63
C ASN A 92 1.01 -6.92 -12.71
N LEU A 93 1.22 -5.62 -12.60
CA LEU A 93 0.47 -4.78 -11.69
C LEU A 93 -1.00 -4.70 -12.11
N GLY A 94 -1.89 -4.94 -11.13
CA GLY A 94 -3.32 -4.88 -11.40
C GLY A 94 -4.00 -3.66 -10.81
N ILE A 95 -3.45 -3.10 -9.74
CA ILE A 95 -4.08 -1.96 -9.11
C ILE A 95 -3.07 -1.19 -8.27
N ILE A 96 -3.26 0.11 -8.21
CA ILE A 96 -2.54 0.97 -7.27
C ILE A 96 -3.60 1.67 -6.44
N ILE A 97 -3.55 1.46 -5.14
CA ILE A 97 -4.47 2.10 -4.20
C ILE A 97 -3.73 3.21 -3.50
N ILE A 98 -4.29 4.40 -3.50
CA ILE A 98 -3.67 5.55 -2.85
C ILE A 98 -4.58 5.98 -1.71
N ASP A 99 -4.06 5.89 -0.50
CA ASP A 99 -4.80 6.31 0.69
C ASP A 99 -4.36 7.71 1.04
N GLU A 100 -5.26 8.67 0.88
CA GLU A 100 -4.97 10.07 1.15
C GLU A 100 -5.80 10.59 2.30
N GLU A 101 -6.18 9.72 3.19
CA GLU A 101 -7.09 10.11 4.24
C GLU A 101 -6.62 11.32 5.03
N HIS A 102 -5.35 11.35 5.40
CA HIS A 102 -4.88 12.45 6.23
C HIS A 102 -4.78 13.75 5.45
N ASP A 103 -4.91 13.70 4.13
CA ASP A 103 -4.90 14.88 3.29
C ASP A 103 -6.28 15.45 3.04
N THR A 104 -7.29 14.81 3.59
CA THR A 104 -8.65 15.19 3.29
C THR A 104 -8.95 16.63 3.65
N SER A 105 -8.58 17.06 4.85
CA SER A 105 -8.84 18.44 5.24
C SER A 105 -8.08 19.40 4.37
N TYR A 106 -6.90 19.04 4.01
CA TYR A 106 -6.07 19.88 3.16
C TYR A 106 -6.71 20.04 1.78
N LYS A 107 -7.18 18.96 1.22
CA LYS A 107 -7.80 19.01 -0.09
C LYS A 107 -9.10 19.79 -0.07
N ALA A 108 -9.79 19.73 1.02
CA ALA A 108 -11.07 20.44 1.11
C ALA A 108 -10.90 21.91 0.85
N GLU A 109 -9.78 22.47 1.21
CA GLU A 109 -9.61 23.88 0.95
C GLU A 109 -9.12 24.16 -0.44
N SER A 110 -8.46 23.27 -1.03
CA SER A 110 -8.00 23.60 -2.33
C SER A 110 -8.97 23.25 -3.39
N ASN A 111 -9.67 22.78 -3.65
CA ASN A 111 -10.17 22.32 -4.66
C ASN A 111 -10.75 22.25 -5.49
N PRO A 112 -10.76 22.31 -5.84
CA PRO A 112 -11.25 21.82 -6.74
C PRO A 112 -10.80 21.05 -7.79
N ARG A 113 -10.26 20.95 -7.83
CA ARG A 113 -9.67 20.32 -8.53
C ARG A 113 -9.74 19.36 -8.94
N TYR A 114 -9.97 19.41 -8.92
CA TYR A 114 -9.64 18.55 -9.34
C TYR A 114 -9.97 17.94 -9.68
N ASP A 115 -10.24 18.29 -9.62
CA ASP A 115 -10.23 17.80 -9.98
C ASP A 115 -10.22 17.39 -10.43
N ALA A 116 -10.38 17.92 -10.41
CA ALA A 116 -10.08 17.60 -10.90
C ALA A 116 -9.99 17.06 -11.34
N LYS A 117 -10.25 17.21 -11.47
CA LYS A 117 -10.00 16.91 -11.86
C LYS A 117 -9.88 16.36 -12.10
N GLU A 118 -10.21 16.62 -12.02
CA GLU A 118 -9.91 16.36 -12.18
C GLU A 118 -9.71 15.97 -12.37
#